data_d605d6ce668caacc1cef9fb4bfab7b82
#
_entry.id   d605d6ce668caacc1cef9fb4bfab7b82
#
_cell.length_a   1.000
_cell.length_b   1.000
_cell.length_c   1.000
_cell.angle_alpha   90.00
_cell.angle_beta   90.00
_cell.angle_gamma   90.00
#
_symmetry.space_group_name_H-M   'P 1'
#
loop_
_entity.id
_entity.type
_entity.pdbx_description
1 polymer ?
#
loop_
_entity_poly.entity_id
_entity_poly.type
_entity_poly.pdbx_seq_one_letter_code
_entity_poly.pdbx_strand_id
1 'polypeptide(L)'
;FARFLVNNLSQLVSLFRPNVILNINAPHSKKFNGVKFSSLCVRNYADKVEVQNSNGKIVSHFRGDLKNTFGEENNEYETVKNGCISITRLFAEPVCLIKNESCNFNV
;
A
#
# COMPACT_ATOMS: atom_id res chain seq x y z
N PHE A 1 10.74 -0.49 -13.21
CA PHE A 1 9.64 0.38 -12.76
C PHE A 1 9.88 1.84 -13.13
N ALA A 2 11.07 2.43 -12.85
CA ALA A 2 11.38 3.82 -13.16
C ALA A 2 11.12 4.20 -14.64
N ARG A 3 11.49 3.32 -15.58
CA ARG A 3 11.22 3.55 -17.00
C ARG A 3 9.71 3.65 -17.31
N PHE A 4 8.88 2.85 -16.64
CA PHE A 4 7.43 2.96 -16.76
C PHE A 4 6.92 4.34 -16.33
N LEU A 5 7.39 4.85 -15.19
CA LEU A 5 7.00 6.18 -14.69
C LEU A 5 7.39 7.29 -15.67
N VAL A 6 8.62 7.26 -16.17
CA VAL A 6 9.11 8.26 -17.13
C VAL A 6 8.31 8.22 -18.44
N ASN A 7 8.11 7.04 -19.00
CA ASN A 7 7.41 6.88 -20.27
C ASN A 7 5.92 7.25 -20.21
N ASN A 8 5.32 7.20 -19.01
CA ASN A 8 3.90 7.48 -18.81
C ASN A 8 3.65 8.74 -17.99
N LEU A 9 4.65 9.58 -17.80
CA LEU A 9 4.56 10.74 -16.89
C LEU A 9 3.38 11.65 -17.22
N SER A 10 3.18 11.98 -18.50
CA SER A 10 2.07 12.84 -18.95
C SER A 10 0.70 12.24 -18.60
N GLN A 11 0.53 10.93 -18.77
CA GLN A 11 -0.71 10.24 -18.42
C GLN A 11 -0.90 10.21 -16.89
N LEU A 12 0.15 9.94 -16.14
CA LEU A 12 0.09 9.93 -14.67
C LEU A 12 -0.26 11.33 -14.13
N VAL A 13 0.33 12.37 -14.69
CA VAL A 13 0.00 13.76 -14.34
C VAL A 13 -1.46 14.08 -14.67
N SER A 14 -2.01 13.57 -15.78
CA SER A 14 -3.42 13.79 -16.13
C SER A 14 -4.41 13.15 -15.16
N LEU A 15 -3.99 12.14 -14.39
CA LEU A 15 -4.79 11.51 -13.34
C LEU A 15 -4.81 12.31 -12.03
N PHE A 16 -3.87 13.24 -11.89
CA PHE A 16 -3.78 14.07 -10.69
C PHE A 16 -4.98 15.01 -10.57
N ARG A 17 -5.47 15.17 -9.36
CA ARG A 17 -6.50 16.13 -8.97
C ARG A 17 -6.10 16.76 -7.65
N PRO A 18 -6.55 17.98 -7.33
CA PRO A 18 -6.38 18.54 -5.99
C PRO A 18 -6.85 17.54 -4.93
N ASN A 19 -6.11 17.42 -3.84
CA ASN A 19 -6.39 16.50 -2.73
C ASN A 19 -6.37 15.01 -3.08
N VAL A 20 -5.75 14.63 -4.21
CA VAL A 20 -5.58 13.23 -4.59
C VAL A 20 -4.11 12.86 -4.66
N ILE A 21 -3.77 11.77 -4.02
CA ILE A 21 -2.47 11.10 -4.09
C ILE A 21 -2.59 9.91 -5.04
N LEU A 22 -1.62 9.76 -5.93
CA LEU A 22 -1.48 8.54 -6.71
C LEU A 22 -0.53 7.58 -5.99
N ASN A 23 -1.08 6.47 -5.51
CA ASN A 23 -0.30 5.38 -4.94
C ASN A 23 -0.04 4.35 -6.05
N ILE A 24 1.23 4.18 -6.42
CA ILE A 24 1.62 3.31 -7.54
C ILE A 24 2.56 2.23 -7.03
N ASN A 25 2.12 0.97 -7.13
CA ASN A 25 2.87 -0.20 -6.72
C ASN A 25 3.19 -1.08 -7.94
N ALA A 26 4.38 -1.67 -7.93
CA ALA A 26 4.81 -2.56 -9.00
C ALA A 26 5.40 -3.86 -8.42
N PRO A 27 5.22 -5.00 -9.10
CA PRO A 27 5.89 -6.23 -8.73
C PRO A 27 7.39 -6.11 -8.92
N HIS A 28 8.15 -6.87 -8.13
CA HIS A 28 9.59 -6.99 -8.31
C HIS A 28 9.88 -7.87 -9.55
N SER A 29 9.75 -7.29 -10.73
CA SER A 29 9.93 -7.98 -12.01
C SER A 29 10.56 -7.08 -13.06
N LYS A 30 11.20 -7.71 -14.06
CA LYS A 30 11.71 -7.03 -15.25
C LYS A 30 10.62 -6.71 -16.27
N LYS A 31 9.51 -7.47 -16.25
CA LYS A 31 8.37 -7.31 -17.17
C LYS A 31 7.08 -7.24 -16.33
N PHE A 32 6.14 -6.46 -16.80
CA PHE A 32 4.83 -6.29 -16.20
C PHE A 32 3.74 -6.85 -17.11
N ASN A 33 2.74 -7.49 -16.53
CA ASN A 33 1.61 -8.07 -17.26
C ASN A 33 0.56 -7.02 -17.67
N GLY A 34 0.70 -5.79 -17.18
CA GLY A 34 -0.19 -4.68 -17.47
C GLY A 34 -0.24 -3.67 -16.34
N VAL A 35 -1.18 -2.73 -16.48
CA VAL A 35 -1.47 -1.69 -15.48
C VAL A 35 -2.94 -1.76 -15.14
N LYS A 36 -3.28 -1.70 -13.84
CA LYS A 36 -4.67 -1.72 -13.37
C LYS A 36 -4.91 -0.65 -12.33
N PHE A 37 -6.09 -0.05 -12.37
CA PHE A 37 -6.61 0.71 -11.23
C PHE A 37 -7.09 -0.26 -10.16
N SER A 38 -6.73 0.01 -8.92
CA SER A 38 -6.97 -0.90 -7.80
C SER A 38 -7.52 -0.14 -6.60
N SER A 39 -8.24 -0.86 -5.74
CA SER A 39 -8.62 -0.41 -4.40
C SER A 39 -7.51 -0.74 -3.39
N LEU A 40 -7.58 -0.14 -2.21
CA LEU A 40 -6.73 -0.54 -1.10
C LEU A 40 -7.15 -1.90 -0.55
N CYS A 41 -6.19 -2.60 0.04
CA CYS A 41 -6.47 -3.77 0.85
C CYS A 41 -5.92 -3.63 2.27
N VAL A 42 -6.52 -4.33 3.19
CA VAL A 42 -6.00 -4.51 4.55
C VAL A 42 -5.20 -5.80 4.59
N ARG A 43 -3.97 -5.71 5.08
CA ARG A 43 -3.06 -6.85 5.24
C ARG A 43 -2.75 -7.04 6.71
N ASN A 44 -2.96 -8.25 7.21
CA ASN A 44 -2.62 -8.63 8.57
C ASN A 44 -1.35 -9.49 8.56
N TYR A 45 -0.41 -9.11 9.40
CA TYR A 45 0.87 -9.80 9.54
C TYR A 45 0.98 -10.45 10.92
N ALA A 46 1.69 -11.59 10.98
CA ALA A 46 2.17 -12.15 12.23
C ALA A 46 3.58 -11.62 12.49
N ASP A 47 3.66 -10.49 13.15
CA ASP A 47 4.95 -9.86 13.41
C ASP A 47 5.76 -10.67 14.43
N LYS A 48 7.03 -10.91 14.11
CA LYS A 48 8.04 -11.51 14.99
C LYS A 48 9.26 -10.63 15.02
N VAL A 49 9.79 -10.43 16.20
CA VAL A 49 11.07 -9.77 16.40
C VAL A 49 12.09 -10.85 16.80
N GLU A 50 13.08 -11.08 15.96
CA GLU A 50 14.21 -11.94 16.26
C GLU A 50 15.42 -11.07 16.64
N VAL A 51 15.95 -11.29 17.83
CA VAL A 51 17.14 -10.60 18.32
C VAL A 51 18.32 -11.54 18.21
N GLN A 52 19.35 -11.14 17.48
CA GLN A 52 20.59 -11.88 17.35
C GLN A 52 21.75 -11.08 17.94
N ASN A 53 22.61 -11.74 18.73
CA ASN A 53 23.85 -11.16 19.20
C ASN A 53 25.01 -11.73 18.35
N SER A 54 25.59 -10.88 17.53
CA SER A 54 26.72 -11.23 16.68
C SER A 54 27.89 -10.32 17.03
N ASN A 55 29.00 -10.91 17.56
CA ASN A 55 30.24 -10.20 17.90
C ASN A 55 30.03 -8.96 18.79
N GLY A 56 29.17 -9.07 19.82
CA GLY A 56 28.88 -7.96 20.73
C GLY A 56 27.92 -6.88 20.16
N LYS A 57 27.44 -7.07 18.95
CA LYS A 57 26.37 -6.23 18.38
C LYS A 57 25.03 -6.93 18.45
N ILE A 58 24.04 -6.25 19.02
CA ILE A 58 22.65 -6.71 19.03
C ILE A 58 22.00 -6.25 17.74
N VAL A 59 21.55 -7.19 16.93
CA VAL A 59 20.82 -6.93 15.68
C VAL A 59 19.40 -7.48 15.84
N SER A 60 18.42 -6.64 15.61
CA SER A 60 17.01 -7.01 15.62
C SER A 60 16.51 -7.16 14.19
N HIS A 61 15.92 -8.32 13.89
CA HIS A 61 15.24 -8.55 12.62
C HIS A 61 13.74 -8.54 12.83
N PHE A 62 13.06 -7.65 12.12
CA PHE A 62 11.61 -7.65 12.01
C PHE A 62 11.22 -8.60 10.89
N ARG A 63 10.47 -9.65 11.22
CA ARG A 63 9.91 -10.57 10.26
C ARG A 63 8.41 -10.69 10.51
N GLY A 64 7.61 -10.31 9.52
CA GLY A 64 6.17 -10.49 9.55
C GLY A 64 5.73 -11.43 8.44
N ASP A 65 5.12 -12.54 8.78
CA ASP A 65 4.45 -13.39 7.81
C ASP A 65 3.03 -12.87 7.55
N LEU A 66 2.67 -12.70 6.28
CA LEU A 66 1.33 -12.30 5.90
C LEU A 66 0.33 -13.41 6.29
N LYS A 67 -0.62 -13.10 7.18
CA LYS A 67 -1.67 -14.03 7.60
C LYS A 67 -2.82 -14.05 6.61
N ASN A 68 -3.36 -12.89 6.30
CA ASN A 68 -4.49 -12.75 5.40
C ASN A 68 -4.58 -11.33 4.83
N THR A 69 -5.35 -11.21 3.77
CA THR A 69 -5.70 -9.94 3.13
C THR A 69 -7.21 -9.82 3.07
N PHE A 70 -7.70 -8.60 3.29
CA PHE A 70 -9.11 -8.25 3.12
C PHE A 70 -9.21 -7.07 2.15
N GLY A 71 -10.11 -7.16 1.20
CA GLY A 71 -10.32 -6.10 0.23
C GLY A 71 -11.27 -6.54 -0.87
N GLU A 72 -11.61 -5.60 -1.74
CA GLU A 72 -12.42 -5.88 -2.93
C GLU A 72 -11.62 -6.70 -3.95
N GLU A 73 -12.32 -7.30 -4.89
CA GLU A 73 -11.70 -7.86 -6.10
C GLU A 73 -10.86 -6.75 -6.79
N ASN A 74 -9.68 -7.13 -7.31
CA ASN A 74 -8.73 -6.21 -7.92
C ASN A 74 -8.12 -5.16 -6.96
N ASN A 75 -7.97 -5.51 -5.68
CA ASN A 75 -7.19 -4.70 -4.77
C ASN A 75 -5.71 -4.63 -5.17
N GLU A 76 -4.97 -3.69 -4.60
CA GLU A 76 -3.56 -3.43 -4.94
C GLU A 76 -2.67 -4.67 -4.74
N TYR A 77 -2.90 -5.46 -3.68
CA TYR A 77 -2.10 -6.63 -3.37
C TYR A 77 -2.26 -7.71 -4.44
N GLU A 78 -3.49 -8.09 -4.78
CA GLU A 78 -3.76 -9.09 -5.81
C GLU A 78 -3.29 -8.61 -7.19
N THR A 79 -3.46 -7.32 -7.49
CA THR A 79 -2.98 -6.73 -8.74
C THR A 79 -1.47 -6.88 -8.89
N VAL A 80 -0.70 -6.56 -7.85
CA VAL A 80 0.77 -6.68 -7.86
C VAL A 80 1.19 -8.15 -7.87
N LYS A 81 0.53 -9.01 -7.11
CA LYS A 81 0.78 -10.46 -7.08
C LYS A 81 0.59 -11.10 -8.46
N ASN A 82 -0.37 -10.62 -9.23
CA ASN A 82 -0.63 -11.07 -10.60
C ASN A 82 0.32 -10.44 -11.64
N GLY A 83 1.37 -9.77 -11.22
CA GLY A 83 2.41 -9.21 -12.08
C GLY A 83 2.04 -7.88 -12.74
N CYS A 84 0.96 -7.24 -12.33
CA CYS A 84 0.52 -5.95 -12.86
C CYS A 84 1.00 -4.78 -11.99
N ILE A 85 1.18 -3.62 -12.60
CA ILE A 85 1.33 -2.35 -11.90
C ILE A 85 -0.05 -1.93 -11.39
N SER A 86 -0.13 -1.59 -10.12
CA SER A 86 -1.34 -1.10 -9.45
C SER A 86 -1.29 0.43 -9.35
N ILE A 87 -2.37 1.10 -9.71
CA ILE A 87 -2.56 2.54 -9.50
C ILE A 87 -3.80 2.73 -8.65
N THR A 88 -3.65 3.33 -7.47
CA THR A 88 -4.74 3.65 -6.56
C THR A 88 -4.81 5.15 -6.36
N ARG A 89 -5.99 5.73 -6.44
CA ARG A 89 -6.23 7.15 -6.14
C ARG A 89 -6.74 7.27 -4.70
N LEU A 90 -6.03 8.02 -3.89
CA LEU A 90 -6.33 8.23 -2.48
C LEU A 90 -6.63 9.69 -2.21
N PHE A 91 -7.55 9.98 -1.32
CA PHE A 91 -7.72 11.34 -0.81
C PHE A 91 -6.58 11.70 0.14
N ALA A 92 -6.00 12.89 -0.05
CA ALA A 92 -4.93 13.38 0.80
C ALA A 92 -5.43 13.91 2.15
N GLU A 93 -6.71 14.32 2.22
CA GLU A 93 -7.31 14.85 3.44
C GLU A 93 -7.96 13.74 4.26
N PRO A 94 -7.75 13.70 5.57
CA PRO A 94 -8.48 12.79 6.44
C PRO A 94 -9.97 13.16 6.44
N VAL A 95 -10.81 12.18 6.21
CA VAL A 95 -12.26 12.34 6.24
C VAL A 95 -12.78 11.96 7.62
N CYS A 96 -13.49 12.86 8.28
CA CYS A 96 -14.22 12.53 9.50
C CYS A 96 -15.45 11.71 9.14
N LEU A 97 -15.45 10.43 9.51
CA LEU A 97 -16.54 9.50 9.22
C LEU A 97 -17.74 9.66 10.16
N ILE A 98 -17.53 10.24 11.34
CA ILE A 98 -18.53 10.33 12.42
C ILE A 98 -18.69 11.79 12.79
N LYS A 99 -19.82 12.36 12.43
CA LYS A 99 -20.10 13.79 12.69
C LYS A 99 -20.94 14.05 13.94
N ASN A 100 -21.65 13.05 14.49
CA ASN A 100 -22.69 13.25 15.50
C ASN A 100 -22.75 12.11 16.54
N GLU A 101 -21.65 11.58 17.00
CA GLU A 101 -21.65 10.69 18.19
C GLU A 101 -21.52 11.50 19.46
N SER A 102 -22.44 11.31 20.38
CA SER A 102 -22.32 11.79 21.76
C SER A 102 -21.78 10.67 22.63
N CYS A 103 -20.67 10.89 23.27
CA CYS A 103 -20.12 9.98 24.29
C CYS A 103 -20.14 10.67 25.65
N ASN A 104 -20.61 9.97 26.68
CA ASN A 104 -20.50 10.42 28.06
C ASN A 104 -19.19 9.89 28.64
N PHE A 105 -18.16 10.74 28.62
CA PHE A 105 -16.90 10.44 29.32
C PHE A 105 -16.99 10.97 30.77
N ASN A 106 -16.65 10.13 31.73
CA ASN A 106 -16.39 10.60 33.12
C ASN A 106 -14.98 11.20 33.11
N VAL A 107 -14.93 12.48 33.39
CA VAL A 107 -13.66 13.25 33.44
C VAL A 107 -13.24 13.39 34.93
#